data_69a65482407011ab13fbefcf4b61cc55
#
_entry.id   69a65482407011ab13fbefcf4b61cc55
#
_cell.length_a   1.000
_cell.length_b   1.000
_cell.length_c   1.000
_cell.angle_alpha   90.00
_cell.angle_beta   90.00
_cell.angle_gamma   90.00
#
_symmetry.space_group_name_H-M   'P 1'
#
loop_
_entity.id
_entity.type
_entity.pdbx_description
1 polymer ?
#
loop_
_entity_poly.entity_id
_entity_poly.type
_entity_poly.pdbx_seq_one_letter_code
_entity_poly.pdbx_strand_id
1 'polypeptide(L)'
;MNLNDDLSVRIVAHAPDAAWTPSPLPGVDRRMLDRVGDEVARATSIVRYAPGSRFDRHIHDAGEEILVLEGVFSDESGDFGAGTYLRNPPGSAHAPFSREGCLLFVKLRQFAPGDLESVRIQTRATPWRQGLVPGLSVMPLHSHDGIDTALVRWAPNTRFNTHSHPGGEEILVLDGIFSDEGGDYEAGAWLRSPRWSRHTPFTGPQGALIYVKVGHLGAEFLVS
;
A
#
# COMPACT_ATOMS: atom_id res chain seq x y z
N MET A 1 16.24 12.98 1.82
CA MET A 1 14.97 13.71 2.08
C MET A 1 14.08 12.88 2.99
N ASN A 2 13.56 13.48 4.05
CA ASN A 2 12.63 12.80 4.95
C ASN A 2 11.24 13.46 4.84
N LEU A 3 10.21 12.63 4.80
CA LEU A 3 8.81 13.04 4.74
C LEU A 3 7.99 12.08 5.61
N ASN A 4 7.25 12.63 6.59
CA ASN A 4 6.44 11.83 7.51
C ASN A 4 7.24 10.67 8.16
N ASP A 5 8.51 10.90 8.48
CA ASP A 5 9.47 9.89 8.91
C ASP A 5 9.33 9.50 10.41
N ASP A 6 8.63 10.30 11.20
CA ASP A 6 8.31 9.96 12.58
C ASP A 6 7.18 8.92 12.65
N LEU A 7 7.54 7.67 12.85
CA LEU A 7 6.60 6.55 12.93
C LEU A 7 5.82 6.50 14.26
N SER A 8 6.13 7.37 15.23
CA SER A 8 5.39 7.50 16.47
C SER A 8 4.17 8.42 16.35
N VAL A 9 4.05 9.14 15.23
CA VAL A 9 2.97 10.09 14.94
C VAL A 9 1.98 9.50 13.95
N ARG A 10 0.69 9.68 14.22
CA ARG A 10 -0.35 9.38 13.23
C ARG A 10 -0.30 10.40 12.11
N ILE A 11 -0.28 9.90 10.88
CA ILE A 11 -0.33 10.72 9.66
C ILE A 11 -1.63 10.41 8.93
N VAL A 12 -2.25 11.46 8.41
CA VAL A 12 -3.35 11.39 7.44
C VAL A 12 -2.99 12.30 6.28
N ALA A 13 -2.95 11.74 5.09
CA ALA A 13 -2.69 12.48 3.86
C ALA A 13 -3.70 12.06 2.79
N HIS A 14 -4.17 13.00 2.00
CA HIS A 14 -4.99 12.70 0.82
C HIS A 14 -4.06 12.67 -0.39
N ALA A 15 -3.79 11.48 -0.92
CA ALA A 15 -2.82 11.30 -1.98
C ALA A 15 -3.09 12.16 -3.24
N PRO A 16 -4.34 12.39 -3.68
CA PRO A 16 -4.64 13.31 -4.76
C PRO A 16 -4.14 14.75 -4.55
N ASP A 17 -4.03 15.22 -3.32
CA ASP A 17 -3.60 16.59 -3.00
C ASP A 17 -2.07 16.73 -2.97
N ALA A 18 -1.34 15.63 -2.85
CA ALA A 18 0.10 15.64 -2.87
C ALA A 18 0.64 16.02 -4.27
N ALA A 19 1.64 16.91 -4.31
CA ALA A 19 2.26 17.32 -5.58
C ALA A 19 2.98 16.15 -6.26
N TRP A 20 2.87 16.10 -7.60
CA TRP A 20 3.68 15.20 -8.40
C TRP A 20 5.14 15.66 -8.43
N THR A 21 6.04 14.78 -8.09
CA THR A 21 7.49 14.99 -8.15
C THR A 21 8.07 14.03 -9.19
N PRO A 22 8.83 14.52 -10.18
CA PRO A 22 9.48 13.65 -11.15
C PRO A 22 10.38 12.60 -10.46
N SER A 23 10.36 11.38 -10.97
CA SER A 23 11.38 10.39 -10.70
C SER A 23 12.65 10.74 -11.46
N PRO A 24 13.84 10.22 -11.09
CA PRO A 24 15.03 10.32 -11.92
C PRO A 24 14.85 9.77 -13.34
N LEU A 25 13.88 8.91 -13.56
CA LEU A 25 13.59 8.32 -14.87
C LEU A 25 12.46 9.07 -15.60
N PRO A 26 12.67 9.42 -16.87
CA PRO A 26 11.68 10.14 -17.66
C PRO A 26 10.34 9.39 -17.76
N GLY A 27 9.24 10.14 -17.67
CA GLY A 27 7.89 9.62 -17.79
C GLY A 27 7.36 8.91 -16.55
N VAL A 28 8.06 9.00 -15.43
CA VAL A 28 7.60 8.47 -14.14
C VAL A 28 7.57 9.57 -13.10
N ASP A 29 6.42 9.77 -12.47
CA ASP A 29 6.21 10.74 -11.41
C ASP A 29 5.76 10.06 -10.12
N ARG A 30 6.04 10.68 -8.99
CA ARG A 30 5.71 10.19 -7.65
C ARG A 30 4.94 11.22 -6.85
N ARG A 31 3.89 10.80 -6.17
CA ARG A 31 3.33 11.48 -5.00
C ARG A 31 3.82 10.76 -3.75
N MET A 32 4.75 11.36 -3.05
CA MET A 32 5.36 10.76 -1.87
C MET A 32 4.43 10.92 -0.67
N LEU A 33 4.14 9.83 0.03
CA LEU A 33 3.30 9.79 1.24
C LEU A 33 4.16 9.66 2.49
N ASP A 34 5.23 8.87 2.40
CA ASP A 34 6.16 8.58 3.49
C ASP A 34 7.54 8.30 2.86
N ARG A 35 8.60 8.82 3.47
CA ARG A 35 9.95 8.61 2.95
C ARG A 35 11.02 8.83 4.01
N VAL A 36 11.94 7.87 4.09
CA VAL A 36 13.18 7.98 4.87
C VAL A 36 14.35 7.64 3.96
N GLY A 37 15.20 8.64 3.69
CA GLY A 37 16.35 8.54 2.78
C GLY A 37 16.20 9.38 1.51
N ASP A 38 17.23 9.35 0.68
CA ASP A 38 17.27 10.07 -0.59
C ASP A 38 16.71 9.20 -1.74
N GLU A 39 17.46 8.90 -2.79
CA GLU A 39 16.95 8.05 -3.88
C GLU A 39 16.84 6.58 -3.42
N VAL A 40 17.73 6.10 -2.60
CA VAL A 40 17.60 4.83 -1.91
C VAL A 40 16.87 5.08 -0.59
N ALA A 41 15.60 4.71 -0.51
CA ALA A 41 14.74 5.09 0.61
C ALA A 41 13.73 4.01 0.97
N ARG A 42 13.46 3.90 2.27
CA ARG A 42 12.18 3.34 2.72
C ARG A 42 11.08 4.34 2.31
N ALA A 43 10.13 3.93 1.52
CA ALA A 43 9.13 4.86 0.99
C ALA A 43 7.78 4.21 0.72
N THR A 44 6.73 5.02 0.85
CA THR A 44 5.37 4.75 0.37
C THR A 44 4.96 5.88 -0.56
N SER A 45 4.49 5.54 -1.76
CA SER A 45 4.17 6.53 -2.78
C SER A 45 3.04 6.07 -3.70
N ILE A 46 2.32 7.03 -4.27
CA ILE A 46 1.58 6.82 -5.52
C ILE A 46 2.52 7.12 -6.67
N VAL A 47 2.67 6.20 -7.60
CA VAL A 47 3.60 6.30 -8.74
C VAL A 47 2.80 6.25 -10.03
N ARG A 48 3.05 7.20 -10.91
CA ARG A 48 2.43 7.29 -12.24
C ARG A 48 3.47 7.03 -13.32
N TYR A 49 3.18 6.09 -14.19
CA TYR A 49 3.89 5.85 -15.43
C TYR A 49 3.12 6.51 -16.58
N ALA A 50 3.76 7.37 -17.34
CA ALA A 50 3.21 7.87 -18.58
C ALA A 50 3.19 6.74 -19.64
N PRO A 51 2.34 6.83 -20.68
CA PRO A 51 2.37 5.88 -21.78
C PRO A 51 3.76 5.75 -22.41
N GLY A 52 4.22 4.51 -22.61
CA GLY A 52 5.52 4.19 -23.18
C GLY A 52 6.71 4.29 -22.22
N SER A 53 6.49 4.64 -20.95
CA SER A 53 7.56 4.70 -19.94
C SER A 53 8.13 3.34 -19.61
N ARG A 54 9.42 3.29 -19.35
CA ARG A 54 10.15 2.08 -18.95
C ARG A 54 11.29 2.40 -18.01
N PHE A 55 11.60 1.44 -17.15
CA PHE A 55 12.82 1.41 -16.35
C PHE A 55 13.81 0.41 -16.92
N ASP A 56 15.08 0.71 -16.79
CA ASP A 56 16.12 -0.29 -17.00
C ASP A 56 16.01 -1.40 -15.94
N ARG A 57 16.57 -2.57 -16.26
CA ARG A 57 16.59 -3.66 -15.30
C ARG A 57 17.32 -3.25 -14.03
N HIS A 58 16.65 -3.39 -12.90
CA HIS A 58 17.18 -3.05 -11.58
C HIS A 58 16.84 -4.12 -10.54
N ILE A 59 17.59 -4.09 -9.44
CA ILE A 59 17.48 -5.04 -8.33
C ILE A 59 16.81 -4.33 -7.16
N HIS A 60 15.86 -5.01 -6.52
CA HIS A 60 15.27 -4.58 -5.26
C HIS A 60 16.07 -5.14 -4.09
N ASP A 61 17.04 -4.39 -3.58
CA ASP A 61 17.94 -4.82 -2.49
C ASP A 61 17.19 -5.09 -1.16
N ALA A 62 16.11 -4.38 -0.89
CA ALA A 62 15.27 -4.56 0.30
C ALA A 62 13.77 -4.74 -0.02
N GLY A 63 13.45 -5.15 -1.25
CA GLY A 63 12.12 -5.52 -1.69
C GLY A 63 11.22 -4.36 -2.10
N GLU A 64 10.21 -4.71 -2.88
CA GLU A 64 9.18 -3.82 -3.42
C GLU A 64 7.80 -4.48 -3.33
N GLU A 65 6.79 -3.71 -2.95
CA GLU A 65 5.39 -4.11 -2.90
C GLU A 65 4.57 -3.14 -3.74
N ILE A 66 3.70 -3.67 -4.61
CA ILE A 66 2.91 -2.88 -5.56
C ILE A 66 1.44 -3.32 -5.49
N LEU A 67 0.53 -2.33 -5.49
CA LEU A 67 -0.86 -2.53 -5.90
C LEU A 67 -1.12 -1.67 -7.14
N VAL A 68 -1.49 -2.29 -8.24
CA VAL A 68 -1.87 -1.58 -9.48
C VAL A 68 -3.25 -0.96 -9.28
N LEU A 69 -3.31 0.36 -9.24
CA LEU A 69 -4.55 1.12 -9.05
C LEU A 69 -5.30 1.30 -10.37
N GLU A 70 -4.57 1.73 -11.42
CA GLU A 70 -5.13 1.99 -12.75
C GLU A 70 -4.16 1.54 -13.85
N GLY A 71 -4.71 1.26 -15.04
CA GLY A 71 -3.92 0.91 -16.22
C GLY A 71 -3.29 -0.47 -16.14
N VAL A 72 -2.14 -0.62 -16.80
CA VAL A 72 -1.39 -1.87 -16.88
C VAL A 72 0.09 -1.62 -16.60
N PHE A 73 0.58 -2.20 -15.53
CA PHE A 73 2.00 -2.34 -15.21
C PHE A 73 2.51 -3.62 -15.85
N SER A 74 3.70 -3.61 -16.41
CA SER A 74 4.29 -4.76 -17.09
C SER A 74 5.76 -4.93 -16.76
N ASP A 75 6.23 -6.16 -16.78
CA ASP A 75 7.65 -6.51 -16.78
C ASP A 75 7.89 -7.75 -17.65
N GLU A 76 9.08 -8.35 -17.61
CA GLU A 76 9.43 -9.54 -18.36
C GLU A 76 8.59 -10.79 -17.99
N SER A 77 7.91 -10.76 -16.84
CA SER A 77 7.05 -11.87 -16.40
C SER A 77 5.60 -11.74 -16.84
N GLY A 78 5.19 -10.58 -17.35
CA GLY A 78 3.85 -10.39 -17.90
C GLY A 78 3.26 -9.00 -17.72
N ASP A 79 1.97 -8.91 -18.00
CA ASP A 79 1.15 -7.71 -17.89
C ASP A 79 0.23 -7.80 -16.64
N PHE A 80 0.23 -6.77 -15.81
CA PHE A 80 -0.48 -6.70 -14.56
C PHE A 80 -1.48 -5.54 -14.60
N GLY A 81 -2.74 -5.85 -14.80
CA GLY A 81 -3.82 -4.86 -14.85
C GLY A 81 -4.23 -4.35 -13.48
N ALA A 82 -5.07 -3.31 -13.48
CA ALA A 82 -5.63 -2.72 -12.27
C ALA A 82 -6.25 -3.77 -11.33
N GLY A 83 -5.92 -3.68 -10.03
CA GLY A 83 -6.27 -4.65 -9.01
C GLY A 83 -5.25 -5.78 -8.84
N THR A 84 -4.14 -5.81 -9.59
CA THR A 84 -3.07 -6.78 -9.33
C THR A 84 -2.22 -6.31 -8.15
N TYR A 85 -1.99 -7.23 -7.21
CA TYR A 85 -1.05 -7.06 -6.09
C TYR A 85 0.21 -7.87 -6.37
N LEU A 86 1.37 -7.23 -6.22
CA LEU A 86 2.68 -7.84 -6.48
C LEU A 86 3.60 -7.63 -5.28
N ARG A 87 4.43 -8.62 -5.00
CA ARG A 87 5.57 -8.53 -4.09
C ARG A 87 6.81 -9.03 -4.79
N ASN A 88 7.83 -8.20 -4.79
CA ASN A 88 9.16 -8.43 -5.33
C ASN A 88 10.12 -8.47 -4.14
N PRO A 89 10.50 -9.65 -3.62
CA PRO A 89 11.30 -9.76 -2.41
C PRO A 89 12.73 -9.22 -2.59
N PRO A 90 13.47 -9.01 -1.49
CA PRO A 90 14.89 -8.64 -1.55
C PRO A 90 15.68 -9.54 -2.48
N GLY A 91 16.51 -8.93 -3.35
CA GLY A 91 17.30 -9.63 -4.36
C GLY A 91 16.57 -9.94 -5.68
N SER A 92 15.27 -9.73 -5.75
CA SER A 92 14.53 -9.81 -7.01
C SER A 92 14.93 -8.69 -7.97
N ALA A 93 14.73 -8.91 -9.27
CA ALA A 93 15.06 -7.92 -10.30
C ALA A 93 14.06 -7.99 -11.44
N HIS A 94 13.72 -6.83 -12.01
CA HIS A 94 12.88 -6.71 -13.19
C HIS A 94 13.21 -5.45 -14.03
N ALA A 95 12.63 -5.38 -15.23
CA ALA A 95 12.66 -4.22 -16.11
C ALA A 95 11.22 -3.74 -16.37
N PRO A 96 10.64 -2.92 -15.47
CA PRO A 96 9.23 -2.56 -15.56
C PRO A 96 8.97 -1.52 -16.64
N PHE A 97 7.77 -1.59 -17.20
CA PHE A 97 7.28 -0.63 -18.20
C PHE A 97 5.76 -0.52 -18.17
N SER A 98 5.22 0.49 -18.83
CA SER A 98 3.79 0.57 -19.12
C SER A 98 3.57 1.11 -20.51
N ARG A 99 2.85 0.36 -21.38
CA ARG A 99 2.55 0.76 -22.75
C ARG A 99 1.54 1.89 -22.82
N GLU A 100 0.50 1.78 -22.01
CA GLU A 100 -0.65 2.71 -21.99
C GLU A 100 -0.66 3.67 -20.81
N GLY A 101 0.30 3.51 -19.90
CA GLY A 101 0.37 4.21 -18.62
C GLY A 101 -0.31 3.41 -17.51
N CYS A 102 0.12 3.69 -16.28
CA CYS A 102 -0.50 3.10 -15.08
C CYS A 102 -0.32 3.98 -13.85
N LEU A 103 -1.16 3.72 -12.86
CA LEU A 103 -1.06 4.29 -11.52
C LEU A 103 -0.87 3.17 -10.51
N LEU A 104 0.11 3.32 -9.65
CA LEU A 104 0.53 2.30 -8.70
C LEU A 104 0.55 2.87 -7.27
N PHE A 105 0.20 2.07 -6.29
CA PHE A 105 0.59 2.25 -4.90
C PHE A 105 1.82 1.39 -4.65
N VAL A 106 2.93 2.02 -4.24
CA VAL A 106 4.24 1.37 -4.14
C VAL A 106 4.83 1.54 -2.76
N LYS A 107 5.37 0.46 -2.21
CA LYS A 107 6.11 0.43 -0.96
C LYS A 107 7.50 -0.14 -1.21
N LEU A 108 8.53 0.64 -0.91
CA LEU A 108 9.93 0.25 -1.11
C LEU A 108 10.61 0.01 0.24
N ARG A 109 11.42 -1.06 0.30
CA ARG A 109 12.28 -1.37 1.45
C ARG A 109 11.48 -1.56 2.75
N GLN A 110 10.35 -2.30 2.66
CA GLN A 110 9.44 -2.55 3.78
C GLN A 110 9.11 -4.05 3.94
N PHE A 111 10.06 -4.90 3.57
CA PHE A 111 9.99 -6.33 3.82
C PHE A 111 10.55 -6.68 5.21
N ALA A 112 9.94 -7.64 5.87
CA ALA A 112 10.47 -8.19 7.10
C ALA A 112 11.76 -8.98 6.85
N PRO A 113 12.67 -9.08 7.82
CA PRO A 113 13.81 -9.98 7.73
C PRO A 113 13.35 -11.42 7.44
N GLY A 114 13.94 -12.06 6.45
CA GLY A 114 13.59 -13.43 6.07
C GLY A 114 12.34 -13.59 5.20
N ASP A 115 11.59 -12.52 4.93
CA ASP A 115 10.46 -12.55 4.01
C ASP A 115 10.96 -12.52 2.56
N LEU A 116 11.01 -13.68 1.93
CA LEU A 116 11.48 -13.85 0.56
C LEU A 116 10.38 -14.30 -0.39
N GLU A 117 9.11 -14.18 0.02
CA GLU A 117 7.99 -14.65 -0.78
C GLU A 117 7.68 -13.66 -1.92
N SER A 118 7.73 -14.18 -3.15
CA SER A 118 7.22 -13.48 -4.34
C SER A 118 5.73 -13.75 -4.49
N VAL A 119 4.94 -12.70 -4.61
CA VAL A 119 3.47 -12.79 -4.70
C VAL A 119 2.97 -12.12 -5.98
N ARG A 120 1.99 -12.74 -6.62
CA ARG A 120 1.23 -12.20 -7.76
C ARG A 120 -0.24 -12.58 -7.56
N ILE A 121 -1.08 -11.62 -7.16
CA ILE A 121 -2.52 -11.85 -6.91
C ILE A 121 -3.34 -10.93 -7.79
N GLN A 122 -4.19 -11.51 -8.63
CA GLN A 122 -5.23 -10.77 -9.33
C GLN A 122 -6.46 -10.65 -8.42
N THR A 123 -6.58 -9.52 -7.73
CA THR A 123 -7.61 -9.35 -6.68
C THR A 123 -9.04 -9.40 -7.21
N ARG A 124 -9.26 -9.04 -8.48
CA ARG A 124 -10.59 -9.12 -9.12
C ARG A 124 -11.07 -10.56 -9.33
N ALA A 125 -10.14 -11.51 -9.44
CA ALA A 125 -10.42 -12.94 -9.62
C ALA A 125 -10.26 -13.75 -8.32
N THR A 126 -9.80 -13.13 -7.24
CA THR A 126 -9.55 -13.79 -5.96
C THR A 126 -10.79 -13.74 -5.07
N PRO A 127 -11.20 -14.85 -4.45
CA PRO A 127 -12.39 -14.89 -3.62
C PRO A 127 -12.17 -14.13 -2.31
N TRP A 128 -13.22 -13.44 -1.88
CA TRP A 128 -13.31 -12.80 -0.59
C TRP A 128 -13.68 -13.81 0.50
N ARG A 129 -13.15 -13.61 1.70
CA ARG A 129 -13.52 -14.36 2.91
C ARG A 129 -14.38 -13.49 3.82
N GLN A 130 -15.25 -14.10 4.60
CA GLN A 130 -15.99 -13.37 5.64
C GLN A 130 -14.99 -12.81 6.67
N GLY A 131 -15.16 -11.55 7.03
CA GLY A 131 -14.39 -10.89 8.09
C GLY A 131 -14.91 -11.22 9.49
N LEU A 132 -14.31 -10.59 10.50
CA LEU A 132 -14.58 -10.87 11.92
C LEU A 132 -15.96 -10.39 12.39
N VAL A 133 -16.59 -9.46 11.68
CA VAL A 133 -17.95 -8.98 12.00
C VAL A 133 -18.81 -9.01 10.73
N PRO A 134 -20.15 -9.09 10.85
CA PRO A 134 -21.04 -8.91 9.72
C PRO A 134 -20.77 -7.59 9.00
N GLY A 135 -20.79 -7.62 7.68
CA GLY A 135 -20.50 -6.46 6.84
C GLY A 135 -19.02 -6.31 6.45
N LEU A 136 -18.11 -7.08 7.04
CA LEU A 136 -16.72 -7.13 6.59
C LEU A 136 -16.46 -8.34 5.69
N SER A 137 -15.69 -8.10 4.65
CA SER A 137 -15.06 -9.14 3.84
C SER A 137 -13.58 -8.85 3.69
N VAL A 138 -12.75 -9.87 3.81
CA VAL A 138 -11.29 -9.76 3.78
C VAL A 138 -10.72 -10.59 2.65
N MET A 139 -9.77 -10.05 1.93
CA MET A 139 -8.93 -10.76 0.98
C MET A 139 -7.49 -10.67 1.46
N PRO A 140 -6.94 -11.70 2.12
CA PRO A 140 -5.54 -11.73 2.49
C PRO A 140 -4.66 -11.66 1.24
N LEU A 141 -3.65 -10.81 1.27
CA LEU A 141 -2.68 -10.64 0.19
C LEU A 141 -1.33 -11.24 0.55
N HIS A 142 -0.90 -11.07 1.80
CA HIS A 142 0.34 -11.65 2.33
C HIS A 142 0.33 -11.67 3.85
N SER A 143 1.07 -12.61 4.43
CA SER A 143 1.30 -12.72 5.88
C SER A 143 2.69 -13.27 6.15
N HIS A 144 3.46 -12.61 6.98
CA HIS A 144 4.78 -13.06 7.42
C HIS A 144 5.12 -12.48 8.79
N ASP A 145 5.41 -13.33 9.76
CA ASP A 145 5.87 -12.98 11.11
C ASP A 145 5.05 -11.86 11.80
N GLY A 146 3.70 -11.98 11.73
CA GLY A 146 2.79 -11.01 12.35
C GLY A 146 2.60 -9.71 11.55
N ILE A 147 3.18 -9.62 10.35
CA ILE A 147 2.87 -8.59 9.39
C ILE A 147 1.84 -9.13 8.41
N ASP A 148 0.67 -8.50 8.37
CA ASP A 148 -0.42 -8.90 7.50
C ASP A 148 -0.77 -7.77 6.53
N THR A 149 -0.97 -8.15 5.26
CA THR A 149 -1.45 -7.26 4.20
C THR A 149 -2.74 -7.82 3.62
N ALA A 150 -3.77 -6.99 3.50
CA ALA A 150 -5.06 -7.42 2.98
C ALA A 150 -5.80 -6.29 2.23
N LEU A 151 -6.76 -6.67 1.39
CA LEU A 151 -7.88 -5.81 1.06
C LEU A 151 -9.03 -6.10 2.02
N VAL A 152 -9.70 -5.05 2.49
CA VAL A 152 -10.88 -5.17 3.34
C VAL A 152 -12.01 -4.38 2.72
N ARG A 153 -13.14 -5.07 2.50
CA ARG A 153 -14.38 -4.47 2.03
C ARG A 153 -15.30 -4.29 3.22
N TRP A 154 -15.82 -3.09 3.36
CA TRP A 154 -16.76 -2.67 4.36
C TRP A 154 -18.11 -2.42 3.68
N ALA A 155 -19.14 -3.18 4.05
CA ALA A 155 -20.48 -2.90 3.63
C ALA A 155 -20.98 -1.56 4.22
N PRO A 156 -22.01 -0.95 3.65
CA PRO A 156 -22.63 0.22 4.23
C PRO A 156 -23.01 0.05 5.72
N ASN A 157 -22.78 1.10 6.51
CA ASN A 157 -23.15 1.18 7.93
C ASN A 157 -22.56 0.04 8.80
N THR A 158 -21.35 -0.40 8.46
CA THR A 158 -20.62 -1.42 9.22
C THR A 158 -19.76 -0.76 10.28
N ARG A 159 -19.75 -1.31 11.50
CA ARG A 159 -18.88 -0.89 12.60
C ARG A 159 -18.07 -2.08 13.09
N PHE A 160 -16.78 -1.86 13.32
CA PHE A 160 -15.90 -2.83 13.96
C PHE A 160 -15.67 -2.45 15.43
N ASN A 161 -15.31 -3.43 16.23
CA ASN A 161 -15.01 -3.22 17.64
C ASN A 161 -13.75 -2.36 17.82
N THR A 162 -13.68 -1.62 18.91
CA THR A 162 -12.46 -0.92 19.31
C THR A 162 -11.33 -1.92 19.49
N HIS A 163 -10.21 -1.68 18.82
CA HIS A 163 -9.05 -2.57 18.86
C HIS A 163 -7.75 -1.79 18.76
N SER A 164 -6.63 -2.48 18.97
CA SER A 164 -5.29 -1.89 18.96
C SER A 164 -4.40 -2.60 17.95
N HIS A 165 -3.42 -1.86 17.42
CA HIS A 165 -2.42 -2.34 16.46
C HIS A 165 -1.02 -2.32 17.12
N PRO A 166 -0.57 -3.42 17.76
CA PRO A 166 0.74 -3.48 18.44
C PRO A 166 1.92 -3.11 17.55
N GLY A 167 1.89 -3.51 16.29
CA GLY A 167 2.91 -3.20 15.29
C GLY A 167 2.56 -2.03 14.37
N GLY A 168 1.53 -1.23 14.70
CA GLY A 168 1.05 -0.14 13.84
C GLY A 168 0.19 -0.60 12.67
N GLU A 169 -0.39 0.35 11.99
CA GLU A 169 -1.30 0.14 10.86
C GLU A 169 -1.07 1.18 9.77
N GLU A 170 -1.24 0.75 8.54
CA GLU A 170 -1.27 1.63 7.36
C GLU A 170 -2.48 1.28 6.50
N ILE A 171 -3.22 2.30 6.06
CA ILE A 171 -4.42 2.16 5.23
C ILE A 171 -4.28 3.05 4.01
N LEU A 172 -4.69 2.54 2.84
CA LEU A 172 -5.05 3.34 1.67
C LEU A 172 -6.53 3.09 1.37
N VAL A 173 -7.35 4.13 1.37
CA VAL A 173 -8.75 4.04 0.97
C VAL A 173 -8.81 3.97 -0.55
N LEU A 174 -9.31 2.86 -1.08
CA LEU A 174 -9.39 2.59 -2.52
C LEU A 174 -10.74 3.02 -3.11
N ASP A 175 -11.81 2.94 -2.32
CA ASP A 175 -13.17 3.31 -2.71
C ASP A 175 -14.03 3.60 -1.48
N GLY A 176 -15.05 4.45 -1.64
CA GLY A 176 -15.98 4.82 -0.57
C GLY A 176 -15.38 5.72 0.50
N ILE A 177 -15.90 5.62 1.72
CA ILE A 177 -15.44 6.42 2.88
C ILE A 177 -15.22 5.50 4.06
N PHE A 178 -13.97 5.43 4.50
CA PHE A 178 -13.57 4.79 5.75
C PHE A 178 -13.54 5.84 6.86
N SER A 179 -14.02 5.50 8.05
CA SER A 179 -14.13 6.45 9.17
C SER A 179 -13.62 5.85 10.47
N ASP A 180 -13.13 6.71 11.36
CA ASP A 180 -12.86 6.42 12.77
C ASP A 180 -13.09 7.68 13.62
N GLU A 181 -12.67 7.66 14.90
CA GLU A 181 -12.80 8.81 15.81
C GLU A 181 -12.06 10.07 15.33
N GLY A 182 -11.10 9.92 14.43
CA GLY A 182 -10.29 11.01 13.88
C GLY A 182 -10.94 11.70 12.68
N GLY A 183 -11.97 11.11 12.07
CA GLY A 183 -12.70 11.69 10.95
C GLY A 183 -13.13 10.70 9.88
N ASP A 184 -13.50 11.26 8.73
CA ASP A 184 -13.91 10.55 7.53
C ASP A 184 -12.78 10.63 6.49
N TYR A 185 -12.49 9.49 5.84
CA TYR A 185 -11.39 9.34 4.89
C TYR A 185 -11.92 8.81 3.57
N GLU A 186 -11.96 9.69 2.58
CA GLU A 186 -12.45 9.37 1.23
C GLU A 186 -11.42 8.58 0.42
N ALA A 187 -11.84 8.04 -0.71
CA ALA A 187 -10.95 7.37 -1.67
C ALA A 187 -9.72 8.23 -2.01
N GLY A 188 -8.53 7.64 -1.94
CA GLY A 188 -7.24 8.32 -2.06
C GLY A 188 -6.66 8.80 -0.72
N ALA A 189 -7.39 8.73 0.38
CA ALA A 189 -6.83 8.98 1.70
C ALA A 189 -5.84 7.87 2.08
N TRP A 190 -4.69 8.28 2.58
CA TRP A 190 -3.67 7.40 3.15
C TRP A 190 -3.48 7.73 4.62
N LEU A 191 -3.51 6.70 5.44
CA LEU A 191 -3.37 6.80 6.89
C LEU A 191 -2.20 5.93 7.33
N ARG A 192 -1.41 6.43 8.28
CA ARG A 192 -0.43 5.64 9.02
C ARG A 192 -0.61 5.90 10.51
N SER A 193 -0.95 4.86 11.24
CA SER A 193 -1.19 4.90 12.70
C SER A 193 -0.05 4.20 13.43
N PRO A 194 0.53 4.83 14.47
CA PRO A 194 1.71 4.32 15.18
C PRO A 194 1.42 3.00 15.89
N ARG A 195 2.49 2.37 16.37
CA ARG A 195 2.39 1.20 17.26
C ARG A 195 1.49 1.50 18.45
N TRP A 196 0.69 0.51 18.81
CA TRP A 196 -0.27 0.58 19.93
C TRP A 196 -1.39 1.60 19.72
N SER A 197 -1.51 2.18 18.53
CA SER A 197 -2.67 2.98 18.18
C SER A 197 -3.96 2.18 18.37
N ARG A 198 -5.01 2.89 18.73
CA ARG A 198 -6.32 2.32 19.01
C ARG A 198 -7.39 3.12 18.31
N HIS A 199 -8.33 2.44 17.67
CA HIS A 199 -9.47 3.06 17.03
C HIS A 199 -10.71 2.15 17.01
N THR A 200 -11.84 2.75 16.63
CA THR A 200 -13.12 2.06 16.43
C THR A 200 -13.61 2.38 15.01
N PRO A 201 -13.13 1.68 13.99
CA PRO A 201 -13.45 2.03 12.62
C PRO A 201 -14.89 1.66 12.25
N PHE A 202 -15.44 2.44 11.32
CA PHE A 202 -16.78 2.25 10.80
C PHE A 202 -16.92 2.81 9.37
N THR A 203 -18.05 2.54 8.75
CA THR A 203 -18.44 3.14 7.48
C THR A 203 -19.85 3.69 7.56
N GLY A 204 -20.12 4.74 6.79
CA GLY A 204 -21.45 5.28 6.53
C GLY A 204 -22.17 4.55 5.39
N PRO A 205 -23.18 5.20 4.76
CA PRO A 205 -24.03 4.57 3.73
C PRO A 205 -23.30 4.12 2.47
N GLN A 206 -22.10 4.63 2.21
CA GLN A 206 -21.32 4.30 1.01
C GLN A 206 -20.50 3.04 1.16
N GLY A 207 -20.19 2.62 2.41
CA GLY A 207 -19.21 1.58 2.65
C GLY A 207 -17.78 2.03 2.30
N ALA A 208 -16.83 1.10 2.26
CA ALA A 208 -15.47 1.37 1.83
C ALA A 208 -14.76 0.11 1.30
N LEU A 209 -13.76 0.32 0.47
CA LEU A 209 -12.73 -0.65 0.13
C LEU A 209 -11.39 -0.08 0.54
N ILE A 210 -10.63 -0.81 1.35
CA ILE A 210 -9.31 -0.37 1.79
C ILE A 210 -8.25 -1.43 1.50
N TYR A 211 -7.03 -0.98 1.17
CA TYR A 211 -5.80 -1.72 1.40
C TYR A 211 -5.38 -1.46 2.85
N VAL A 212 -5.00 -2.48 3.56
CA VAL A 212 -4.48 -2.38 4.92
C VAL A 212 -3.23 -3.22 5.10
N LYS A 213 -2.23 -2.67 5.80
CA LYS A 213 -1.03 -3.38 6.25
C LYS A 213 -0.84 -3.12 7.74
N VAL A 214 -0.71 -4.18 8.52
CA VAL A 214 -0.52 -4.11 9.98
C VAL A 214 0.76 -4.82 10.39
N GLY A 215 1.31 -4.45 11.55
CA GLY A 215 2.46 -5.14 12.15
C GLY A 215 3.83 -4.64 11.69
N HIS A 216 3.91 -3.82 10.65
CA HIS A 216 5.16 -3.49 9.93
C HIS A 216 5.88 -2.21 10.41
N LEU A 217 5.39 -1.56 11.47
CA LEU A 217 6.03 -0.36 12.05
C LEU A 217 6.83 -0.68 13.32
N GLY A 218 7.30 -1.92 13.47
CA GLY A 218 8.18 -2.36 14.55
C GLY A 218 9.57 -1.73 14.48
N ALA A 219 10.24 -1.58 15.62
CA ALA A 219 11.59 -1.01 15.68
C ALA A 219 12.61 -1.84 14.86
N GLU A 220 12.41 -3.14 14.77
CA GLU A 220 13.21 -4.08 13.99
C GLU A 220 13.16 -3.85 12.48
N PHE A 221 12.16 -3.13 11.98
CA PHE A 221 12.01 -2.79 10.55
C PHE A 221 12.55 -1.39 10.20
N LEU A 222 13.13 -0.69 11.18
CA LEU A 222 13.65 0.67 11.01
C LEU A 222 15.16 0.72 10.76
N VAL A 223 15.83 -0.44 10.81
CA VAL A 223 17.30 -0.50 10.72
C VAL A 223 17.67 -1.27 9.45
N SER A 224 17.91 -0.55 8.37
CA SER A 224 18.90 -0.91 7.32
C SER A 224 19.01 0.19 6.26
#